data_f2e4b2efc778fb229f75a89dcc57e8e0
#
_entry.id   f2e4b2efc778fb229f75a89dcc57e8e0
#
_cell.length_a   1.000
_cell.length_b   1.000
_cell.length_c   1.000
_cell.angle_alpha   90.00
_cell.angle_beta   90.00
_cell.angle_gamma   90.00
#
_symmetry.space_group_name_H-M   'P 1'
#
loop_
_entity.id
_entity.type
_entity.pdbx_description
1 polymer ?
#
loop_
_entity_poly.entity_id
_entity_poly.type
_entity_poly.pdbx_seq_one_letter_code
_entity_poly.pdbx_strand_id
1 'polypeptide(L)'
;FSDGEEAPLPVLTNRMLVTESLPLPLRGRETKTFRFEKLANAGKTGSTLRNYRMTFEYTSNPAWYAVQALPYLMEFPHECSEQVFSRFYANALAGHIAGSDPAIREVFDTWRALPADALRAQVEKNEELKAVLLQESPWVREATSESERKQRLAFLFDASRMATEQNASLRKLQELQSVNGGWPWFPGMPESEYITRHILAGLGKLTSRGVITPDEETLLTEITGKAIVFLDGEMASRFDKLKKEDKEYLKNNHFTQEVVHWFYVRSFFIASRPLPETLTEAVAYYRSQAAAHWKSNSNYMKGMTALFLHRMGERKLALAIMRSLKETALHSDELGMYWRSQPRGWFWYEAPVEAHAQLTEAFDEVTGDARAVEELKVWLLKQKQTQDWKTTRATAEAVWALLMRGEPLLTPAQP
;
A
#
# COMPACT_ATOMS: atom_id res chain seq x y z
N PHE A 1 -55.05 19.35 -3.21
CA PHE A 1 -53.81 18.55 -3.32
C PHE A 1 -52.76 19.24 -2.45
N SER A 2 -52.27 18.59 -1.44
CA SER A 2 -51.10 19.00 -0.67
C SER A 2 -49.98 18.03 -1.03
N ASP A 3 -48.89 18.55 -1.59
CA ASP A 3 -47.66 17.82 -1.84
C ASP A 3 -46.67 18.28 -0.77
N GLY A 4 -46.10 17.34 -0.05
CA GLY A 4 -45.12 17.60 1.01
C GLY A 4 -43.93 16.69 0.83
N GLU A 5 -42.73 17.26 0.62
CA GLU A 5 -41.46 16.55 0.60
C GLU A 5 -40.79 16.65 1.97
N GLU A 6 -40.48 15.52 2.58
CA GLU A 6 -39.68 15.45 3.82
C GLU A 6 -38.27 15.03 3.49
N ALA A 7 -37.33 15.96 3.61
CA ALA A 7 -35.92 15.70 3.43
C ALA A 7 -35.17 15.88 4.77
N PRO A 8 -34.65 14.82 5.40
CA PRO A 8 -33.83 14.95 6.60
C PRO A 8 -32.48 15.55 6.25
N LEU A 9 -32.20 16.74 6.75
CA LEU A 9 -30.90 17.39 6.64
C LEU A 9 -30.07 17.07 7.89
N PRO A 10 -28.91 16.41 7.76
CA PRO A 10 -28.05 16.17 8.90
C PRO A 10 -27.43 17.50 9.39
N VAL A 11 -27.72 17.90 10.61
CA VAL A 11 -27.05 19.02 11.27
C VAL A 11 -25.80 18.47 11.93
N LEU A 12 -24.67 18.66 11.27
CA LEU A 12 -23.37 18.24 11.79
C LEU A 12 -22.78 19.32 12.72
N THR A 13 -22.07 18.88 13.76
CA THR A 13 -21.26 19.78 14.57
C THR A 13 -20.01 20.19 13.78
N ASN A 14 -19.47 21.38 14.06
CA ASN A 14 -18.20 21.84 13.48
C ASN A 14 -16.96 21.20 14.15
N ARG A 15 -17.15 20.08 14.84
CA ARG A 15 -16.07 19.30 15.44
C ARG A 15 -15.39 18.44 14.42
N MET A 16 -14.07 18.33 14.53
CA MET A 16 -13.25 17.43 13.74
C MET A 16 -12.50 16.49 14.68
N LEU A 17 -12.60 15.17 14.41
CA LEU A 17 -11.78 14.20 15.11
C LEU A 17 -10.38 14.22 14.54
N VAL A 18 -9.38 14.47 15.40
CA VAL A 18 -7.97 14.43 15.04
C VAL A 18 -7.32 13.24 15.74
N THR A 19 -6.78 12.33 14.96
CA THR A 19 -6.02 11.18 15.47
C THR A 19 -4.53 11.48 15.37
N GLU A 20 -3.84 11.36 16.50
CA GLU A 20 -2.39 11.48 16.60
C GLU A 20 -1.82 10.18 17.13
N SER A 21 -0.79 9.66 16.49
CA SER A 21 -0.12 8.43 16.91
C SER A 21 1.35 8.68 17.23
N LEU A 22 1.87 7.94 18.19
CA LEU A 22 3.29 7.90 18.53
C LEU A 22 3.75 6.45 18.58
N PRO A 23 4.51 5.96 17.59
CA PRO A 23 5.17 4.66 17.67
C PRO A 23 6.19 4.64 18.81
N LEU A 24 6.22 3.54 19.56
CA LEU A 24 7.12 3.34 20.69
C LEU A 24 8.04 2.14 20.40
N PRO A 25 8.99 2.25 19.44
CA PRO A 25 9.80 1.11 19.02
C PRO A 25 10.81 0.74 20.09
N LEU A 26 10.74 -0.50 20.56
CA LEU A 26 11.70 -1.13 21.46
C LEU A 26 12.35 -2.32 20.74
N ARG A 27 13.66 -2.48 20.89
CA ARG A 27 14.43 -3.57 20.29
C ARG A 27 15.14 -4.39 21.37
N GLY A 28 14.87 -5.69 21.38
CA GLY A 28 15.48 -6.57 22.38
C GLY A 28 15.13 -6.17 23.81
N ARG A 29 16.16 -6.13 24.68
CA ARG A 29 16.02 -5.82 26.13
C ARG A 29 16.36 -4.37 26.46
N GLU A 30 15.98 -3.43 25.64
CA GLU A 30 16.24 -2.01 25.89
C GLU A 30 15.10 -1.35 26.69
N THR A 31 15.47 -0.29 27.44
CA THR A 31 14.51 0.61 28.09
C THR A 31 14.61 1.97 27.44
N LYS A 32 13.46 2.50 26.97
CA LYS A 32 13.37 3.84 26.40
C LYS A 32 12.29 4.66 27.08
N THR A 33 12.52 5.97 27.20
CA THR A 33 11.51 6.92 27.62
C THR A 33 10.99 7.66 26.40
N PHE A 34 9.67 7.62 26.22
CA PHE A 34 8.98 8.34 25.16
C PHE A 34 8.12 9.44 25.76
N ARG A 35 8.01 10.55 25.05
CA ARG A 35 7.12 11.64 25.45
C ARG A 35 6.24 12.04 24.29
N PHE A 36 4.94 11.96 24.50
CA PHE A 36 3.96 12.38 23.51
C PHE A 36 3.66 13.87 23.68
N GLU A 37 4.48 14.73 23.06
CA GLU A 37 4.43 16.18 23.23
C GLU A 37 3.06 16.79 22.89
N LYS A 38 2.41 16.31 21.84
CA LYS A 38 1.07 16.78 21.46
C LYS A 38 0.04 16.49 22.53
N LEU A 39 0.07 15.31 23.13
CA LEU A 39 -0.81 14.95 24.25
C LEU A 39 -0.46 15.73 25.52
N ALA A 40 0.82 15.81 25.86
CA ALA A 40 1.31 16.52 27.04
C ALA A 40 0.99 18.04 27.01
N ASN A 41 0.86 18.62 25.82
CA ASN A 41 0.54 20.03 25.62
C ASN A 41 -0.92 20.27 25.21
N ALA A 42 -1.76 19.25 25.09
CA ALA A 42 -3.15 19.37 24.62
C ALA A 42 -3.99 20.40 25.39
N GLY A 43 -3.81 20.50 26.71
CA GLY A 43 -4.49 21.49 27.55
C GLY A 43 -3.96 22.94 27.44
N LYS A 44 -2.84 23.15 26.74
CA LYS A 44 -2.21 24.47 26.61
C LYS A 44 -2.53 25.18 25.28
N THR A 45 -3.06 24.45 24.31
CA THR A 45 -3.19 24.90 22.91
C THR A 45 -4.55 25.49 22.54
N GLY A 46 -5.52 25.53 23.46
CA GLY A 46 -6.83 26.15 23.23
C GLY A 46 -7.95 25.51 24.04
N SER A 47 -9.07 26.24 24.20
CA SER A 47 -10.24 25.80 24.97
C SER A 47 -11.17 24.84 24.19
N THR A 48 -10.95 24.67 22.89
CA THR A 48 -11.82 23.87 22.01
C THR A 48 -11.35 22.43 21.85
N LEU A 49 -10.07 22.14 22.17
CA LEU A 49 -9.55 20.78 22.09
C LEU A 49 -10.05 19.95 23.28
N ARG A 50 -10.62 18.79 22.99
CA ARG A 50 -11.06 17.82 24.00
C ARG A 50 -10.46 16.45 23.68
N ASN A 51 -9.86 15.82 24.67
CA ASN A 51 -9.39 14.46 24.55
C ASN A 51 -10.61 13.52 24.52
N TYR A 52 -10.79 12.82 23.41
CA TYR A 52 -11.90 11.90 23.22
C TYR A 52 -11.51 10.49 23.71
N ARG A 53 -10.34 10.01 23.28
CA ARG A 53 -9.86 8.65 23.58
C ARG A 53 -8.34 8.63 23.59
N MET A 54 -7.76 7.83 24.47
CA MET A 54 -6.37 7.42 24.43
C MET A 54 -6.31 5.90 24.35
N THR A 55 -5.58 5.37 23.39
CA THR A 55 -5.37 3.95 23.22
C THR A 55 -3.86 3.67 23.30
N PHE A 56 -3.47 2.71 24.10
CA PHE A 56 -2.14 2.14 24.13
C PHE A 56 -2.20 0.73 23.53
N GLU A 57 -1.50 0.52 22.45
CA GLU A 57 -1.44 -0.76 21.75
C GLU A 57 -0.03 -1.34 21.91
N TYR A 58 0.07 -2.60 22.29
CA TYR A 58 1.31 -3.35 22.34
C TYR A 58 1.26 -4.54 21.42
N THR A 59 2.33 -4.73 20.68
CA THR A 59 2.55 -5.94 19.89
C THR A 59 4.03 -6.30 19.92
N SER A 60 4.33 -7.57 19.99
CA SER A 60 5.71 -8.06 19.84
C SER A 60 6.22 -7.91 18.41
N ASN A 61 5.33 -7.82 17.44
CA ASN A 61 5.66 -7.64 16.03
C ASN A 61 4.77 -6.57 15.38
N PRO A 62 5.36 -5.45 14.92
CA PRO A 62 4.61 -4.35 14.28
C PRO A 62 3.83 -4.75 13.02
N ALA A 63 4.17 -5.85 12.39
CA ALA A 63 3.46 -6.35 11.23
C ALA A 63 1.99 -6.71 11.50
N TRP A 64 1.62 -6.97 12.78
CA TRP A 64 0.22 -7.14 13.17
C TRP A 64 -0.65 -5.90 12.89
N TYR A 65 -0.07 -4.69 12.91
CA TYR A 65 -0.80 -3.48 12.53
C TYR A 65 -1.17 -3.47 11.05
N ALA A 66 -0.34 -4.07 10.19
CA ALA A 66 -0.65 -4.22 8.78
C ALA A 66 -1.74 -5.28 8.56
N VAL A 67 -1.70 -6.39 9.30
CA VAL A 67 -2.77 -7.40 9.28
C VAL A 67 -4.12 -6.77 9.66
N GLN A 68 -4.16 -5.93 10.70
CA GLN A 68 -5.36 -5.23 11.14
C GLN A 68 -5.90 -4.21 10.13
N ALA A 69 -5.12 -3.80 9.15
CA ALA A 69 -5.55 -2.89 8.09
C ALA A 69 -6.15 -3.59 6.86
N LEU A 70 -5.93 -4.90 6.71
CA LEU A 70 -6.46 -5.67 5.57
C LEU A 70 -8.00 -5.57 5.42
N PRO A 71 -8.82 -5.61 6.50
CA PRO A 71 -10.27 -5.45 6.38
C PRO A 71 -10.72 -4.19 5.65
N TYR A 72 -10.02 -3.08 5.84
CA TYR A 72 -10.31 -1.84 5.14
C TYR A 72 -10.25 -2.01 3.61
N LEU A 73 -9.27 -2.75 3.11
CA LEU A 73 -9.12 -3.04 1.68
C LEU A 73 -10.12 -4.10 1.19
N MET A 74 -10.39 -5.12 2.01
CA MET A 74 -11.28 -6.23 1.68
C MET A 74 -12.74 -5.81 1.54
N GLU A 75 -13.18 -4.85 2.36
CA GLU A 75 -14.58 -4.44 2.47
C GLU A 75 -14.87 -3.09 1.80
N PHE A 76 -13.93 -2.53 1.06
CA PHE A 76 -14.13 -1.25 0.38
C PHE A 76 -15.23 -1.36 -0.68
N PRO A 77 -16.31 -0.54 -0.61
CA PRO A 77 -17.60 -0.84 -1.27
C PRO A 77 -17.65 -0.48 -2.77
N HIS A 78 -16.62 0.15 -3.32
CA HIS A 78 -16.65 0.62 -4.70
C HIS A 78 -16.04 -0.39 -5.68
N GLU A 79 -16.40 -0.31 -6.95
CA GLU A 79 -16.04 -1.29 -7.98
C GLU A 79 -15.26 -0.70 -9.17
N CYS A 80 -14.42 0.32 -8.95
CA CYS A 80 -13.44 0.68 -9.95
C CYS A 80 -12.33 -0.38 -10.03
N SER A 81 -11.60 -0.44 -11.15
CA SER A 81 -10.55 -1.45 -11.35
C SER A 81 -9.48 -1.44 -10.27
N GLU A 82 -9.12 -0.26 -9.74
CA GLU A 82 -8.17 -0.13 -8.62
C GLU A 82 -8.69 -0.82 -7.35
N GLN A 83 -9.96 -0.61 -7.01
CA GLN A 83 -10.54 -1.12 -5.78
C GLN A 83 -10.87 -2.60 -5.84
N VAL A 84 -11.31 -3.10 -6.98
CA VAL A 84 -11.44 -4.54 -7.23
C VAL A 84 -10.08 -5.23 -7.10
N PHE A 85 -9.03 -4.61 -7.65
CA PHE A 85 -7.67 -5.10 -7.49
C PHE A 85 -7.20 -5.04 -6.02
N SER A 86 -7.48 -3.96 -5.30
CA SER A 86 -7.12 -3.82 -3.88
C SER A 86 -7.78 -4.90 -3.01
N ARG A 87 -9.04 -5.28 -3.29
CA ARG A 87 -9.71 -6.42 -2.63
C ARG A 87 -9.02 -7.75 -2.94
N PHE A 88 -8.75 -8.01 -4.21
CA PHE A 88 -7.98 -9.21 -4.61
C PHE A 88 -6.64 -9.28 -3.86
N TYR A 89 -5.89 -8.18 -3.91
CA TYR A 89 -4.58 -8.05 -3.29
C TYR A 89 -4.61 -8.30 -1.78
N ALA A 90 -5.57 -7.72 -1.07
CA ALA A 90 -5.73 -7.89 0.36
C ALA A 90 -6.11 -9.33 0.74
N ASN A 91 -7.05 -9.96 0.00
CA ASN A 91 -7.44 -11.35 0.24
C ASN A 91 -6.29 -12.31 -0.04
N ALA A 92 -5.51 -12.09 -1.10
CA ALA A 92 -4.32 -12.88 -1.42
C ALA A 92 -3.26 -12.81 -0.30
N LEU A 93 -2.96 -11.60 0.19
CA LEU A 93 -2.05 -11.41 1.32
C LEU A 93 -2.58 -12.06 2.60
N ALA A 94 -3.86 -11.89 2.90
CA ALA A 94 -4.48 -12.47 4.08
C ALA A 94 -4.43 -14.00 4.04
N GLY A 95 -4.76 -14.61 2.88
CA GLY A 95 -4.68 -16.06 2.66
C GLY A 95 -3.26 -16.60 2.84
N HIS A 96 -2.28 -15.90 2.25
CA HIS A 96 -0.86 -16.24 2.40
C HIS A 96 -0.41 -16.20 3.86
N ILE A 97 -0.75 -15.15 4.59
CA ILE A 97 -0.41 -14.98 6.00
C ILE A 97 -1.08 -16.06 6.85
N ALA A 98 -2.38 -16.27 6.69
CA ALA A 98 -3.11 -17.29 7.43
C ALA A 98 -2.59 -18.71 7.15
N GLY A 99 -2.04 -18.95 5.97
CA GLY A 99 -1.42 -20.21 5.57
C GLY A 99 0.04 -20.38 6.00
N SER A 100 0.75 -19.29 6.32
CA SER A 100 2.21 -19.31 6.51
C SER A 100 2.65 -19.94 7.82
N ASP A 101 1.86 -19.83 8.90
CA ASP A 101 2.23 -20.34 10.22
C ASP A 101 0.98 -20.81 11.01
N PRO A 102 1.00 -22.04 11.57
CA PRO A 102 -0.05 -22.53 12.45
C PRO A 102 -0.35 -21.62 13.65
N ALA A 103 0.67 -20.95 14.20
CA ALA A 103 0.51 -20.04 15.34
C ALA A 103 -0.34 -18.80 14.97
N ILE A 104 -0.27 -18.33 13.72
CA ILE A 104 -1.15 -17.25 13.24
C ILE A 104 -2.60 -17.73 13.20
N ARG A 105 -2.81 -18.94 12.73
CA ARG A 105 -4.14 -19.54 12.66
C ARG A 105 -4.75 -19.67 14.07
N GLU A 106 -3.97 -20.14 15.05
CA GLU A 106 -4.39 -20.23 16.43
C GLU A 106 -4.79 -18.87 17.03
N VAL A 107 -4.06 -17.80 16.70
CA VAL A 107 -4.44 -16.43 17.11
C VAL A 107 -5.79 -16.03 16.55
N PHE A 108 -6.06 -16.29 15.28
CA PHE A 108 -7.37 -15.98 14.67
C PHE A 108 -8.49 -16.84 15.26
N ASP A 109 -8.25 -18.11 15.54
CA ASP A 109 -9.22 -18.99 16.19
C ASP A 109 -9.54 -18.52 17.61
N THR A 110 -8.52 -18.08 18.35
CA THR A 110 -8.70 -17.46 19.68
C THR A 110 -9.55 -16.19 19.59
N TRP A 111 -9.28 -15.32 18.64
CA TRP A 111 -10.09 -14.09 18.45
C TRP A 111 -11.53 -14.39 18.05
N ARG A 112 -11.76 -15.46 17.27
CA ARG A 112 -13.10 -15.90 16.88
C ARG A 112 -13.91 -16.41 18.06
N ALA A 113 -13.24 -17.02 19.03
CA ALA A 113 -13.86 -17.57 20.25
C ALA A 113 -14.14 -16.53 21.34
N LEU A 114 -13.68 -15.28 21.21
CA LEU A 114 -13.92 -14.23 22.20
C LEU A 114 -15.41 -13.88 22.31
N PRO A 115 -15.99 -13.80 23.54
CA PRO A 115 -17.39 -13.43 23.71
C PRO A 115 -17.68 -12.01 23.21
N ALA A 116 -18.73 -11.84 22.42
CA ALA A 116 -19.14 -10.54 21.88
C ALA A 116 -19.39 -9.47 22.98
N ASP A 117 -19.85 -9.89 24.15
CA ASP A 117 -20.16 -9.00 25.29
C ASP A 117 -18.94 -8.51 26.07
N ALA A 118 -17.83 -9.26 26.06
CA ALA A 118 -16.58 -8.80 26.66
C ALA A 118 -15.96 -7.63 25.89
N LEU A 119 -16.51 -7.28 24.74
CA LEU A 119 -15.92 -6.51 23.67
C LEU A 119 -16.60 -5.15 23.47
N ARG A 120 -17.77 -4.93 24.04
CA ARG A 120 -18.46 -3.64 23.94
C ARG A 120 -17.84 -2.64 24.91
N ALA A 121 -17.27 -1.58 24.37
CA ALA A 121 -16.84 -0.45 25.18
C ALA A 121 -18.04 0.04 26.04
N GLN A 122 -17.78 0.47 27.28
CA GLN A 122 -18.84 0.99 28.16
C GLN A 122 -19.67 2.10 27.50
N VAL A 123 -19.09 2.83 26.57
CA VAL A 123 -19.71 3.89 25.77
C VAL A 123 -20.79 3.35 24.83
N GLU A 124 -20.64 2.13 24.29
CA GLU A 124 -21.62 1.52 23.39
C GLU A 124 -22.82 0.91 24.13
N LYS A 125 -22.68 0.73 25.44
CA LYS A 125 -23.79 0.27 26.34
C LYS A 125 -24.74 1.39 26.72
N ASN A 126 -24.39 2.66 26.43
CA ASN A 126 -25.25 3.79 26.73
C ASN A 126 -25.99 4.25 25.45
N GLU A 127 -27.31 4.04 25.40
CA GLU A 127 -28.13 4.34 24.22
C GLU A 127 -28.15 5.82 23.84
N GLU A 128 -28.02 6.75 24.81
CA GLU A 128 -27.93 8.19 24.53
C GLU A 128 -26.59 8.56 23.84
N LEU A 129 -25.51 7.96 24.30
CA LEU A 129 -24.21 8.10 23.63
C LEU A 129 -24.17 7.44 22.24
N LYS A 130 -24.89 6.34 22.06
CA LYS A 130 -25.06 5.65 20.79
C LYS A 130 -25.83 6.50 19.78
N ALA A 131 -26.84 7.22 20.20
CA ALA A 131 -27.59 8.16 19.35
C ALA A 131 -26.72 9.35 18.94
N VAL A 132 -25.90 9.89 19.83
CA VAL A 132 -24.92 10.96 19.51
C VAL A 132 -23.82 10.45 18.59
N LEU A 133 -23.33 9.23 18.79
CA LEU A 133 -22.32 8.60 17.93
C LEU A 133 -22.85 8.26 16.52
N LEU A 134 -24.15 7.97 16.39
CA LEU A 134 -24.80 7.74 15.10
C LEU A 134 -25.06 9.05 14.32
N GLN A 135 -25.17 10.17 15.03
CA GLN A 135 -25.36 11.51 14.45
C GLN A 135 -24.04 12.20 14.11
N GLU A 136 -22.95 11.82 14.76
CA GLU A 136 -21.62 12.32 14.43
C GLU A 136 -21.04 11.55 13.24
N SER A 137 -20.25 12.25 12.45
CA SER A 137 -19.63 11.89 11.17
C SER A 137 -19.17 10.42 11.01
N PRO A 138 -19.02 9.89 9.79
CA PRO A 138 -18.66 8.50 9.48
C PRO A 138 -17.44 7.94 10.23
N TRP A 139 -16.50 8.76 10.64
CA TRP A 139 -15.31 8.37 11.41
C TRP A 139 -15.61 7.82 12.81
N VAL A 140 -16.70 8.24 13.43
CA VAL A 140 -17.06 7.73 14.76
C VAL A 140 -17.63 6.31 14.63
N ARG A 141 -18.26 5.99 13.50
CA ARG A 141 -18.72 4.62 13.19
C ARG A 141 -17.54 3.67 12.96
N GLU A 142 -16.39 4.19 12.49
CA GLU A 142 -15.18 3.40 12.26
C GLU A 142 -14.35 3.20 13.54
N ALA A 143 -14.61 3.97 14.60
CA ALA A 143 -13.97 3.80 15.90
C ALA A 143 -14.59 2.64 16.70
N THR A 144 -14.75 1.48 16.08
CA THR A 144 -15.14 0.23 16.76
C THR A 144 -14.10 -0.14 17.82
N SER A 145 -14.54 -0.83 18.87
CA SER A 145 -13.65 -1.31 19.92
C SER A 145 -12.56 -2.22 19.32
N GLU A 146 -11.38 -2.26 19.92
CA GLU A 146 -10.28 -3.15 19.48
C GLU A 146 -10.74 -4.61 19.36
N SER A 147 -11.66 -4.99 20.17
CA SER A 147 -12.23 -6.32 20.25
C SER A 147 -13.16 -6.62 19.08
N GLU A 148 -14.03 -5.69 18.70
CA GLU A 148 -14.85 -5.82 17.49
C GLU A 148 -13.98 -5.90 16.26
N ARG A 149 -12.89 -5.14 16.22
CA ARG A 149 -11.89 -5.24 15.16
C ARG A 149 -11.27 -6.63 15.09
N LYS A 150 -10.87 -7.22 16.23
CA LYS A 150 -10.30 -8.57 16.29
C LYS A 150 -11.30 -9.65 15.83
N GLN A 151 -12.56 -9.56 16.23
CA GLN A 151 -13.60 -10.49 15.77
C GLN A 151 -13.87 -10.36 14.26
N ARG A 152 -14.01 -9.13 13.77
CA ARG A 152 -14.19 -8.87 12.34
C ARG A 152 -13.01 -9.38 11.53
N LEU A 153 -11.79 -9.20 12.04
CA LEU A 153 -10.57 -9.72 11.48
C LEU A 153 -10.61 -11.26 11.42
N ALA A 154 -10.91 -11.92 12.53
CA ALA A 154 -11.01 -13.38 12.60
C ALA A 154 -12.08 -13.94 11.63
N PHE A 155 -13.20 -13.23 11.46
CA PHE A 155 -14.23 -13.60 10.50
C PHE A 155 -13.78 -13.42 9.03
N LEU A 156 -13.07 -12.33 8.73
CA LEU A 156 -12.53 -12.08 7.38
C LEU A 156 -11.39 -13.04 7.01
N PHE A 157 -10.66 -13.54 7.99
CA PHE A 157 -9.60 -14.54 7.81
C PHE A 157 -10.14 -15.99 7.80
N ASP A 158 -11.42 -16.20 7.56
CA ASP A 158 -11.95 -17.52 7.21
C ASP A 158 -11.42 -17.94 5.83
N ALA A 159 -10.72 -19.08 5.79
CA ALA A 159 -10.02 -19.54 4.59
C ALA A 159 -10.97 -19.72 3.39
N SER A 160 -12.16 -20.27 3.62
CA SER A 160 -13.15 -20.52 2.56
C SER A 160 -13.70 -19.20 2.00
N ARG A 161 -13.96 -18.23 2.88
CA ARG A 161 -14.42 -16.90 2.49
C ARG A 161 -13.36 -16.16 1.71
N MET A 162 -12.13 -16.12 2.21
CA MET A 162 -11.01 -15.46 1.52
C MET A 162 -10.81 -16.02 0.11
N ALA A 163 -10.80 -17.34 -0.05
CA ALA A 163 -10.67 -17.99 -1.36
C ALA A 163 -11.83 -17.62 -2.30
N THR A 164 -13.06 -17.58 -1.79
CA THR A 164 -14.24 -17.19 -2.57
C THR A 164 -14.16 -15.73 -3.04
N GLU A 165 -13.85 -14.80 -2.14
CA GLU A 165 -13.73 -13.37 -2.44
C GLU A 165 -12.54 -13.08 -3.37
N GLN A 166 -11.43 -13.78 -3.18
CA GLN A 166 -10.25 -13.70 -4.02
C GLN A 166 -10.57 -14.12 -5.46
N ASN A 167 -11.20 -15.29 -5.64
CA ASN A 167 -11.63 -15.76 -6.94
C ASN A 167 -12.67 -14.84 -7.60
N ALA A 168 -13.65 -14.33 -6.85
CA ALA A 168 -14.63 -13.39 -7.35
C ALA A 168 -13.98 -12.08 -7.83
N SER A 169 -13.06 -11.53 -7.05
CA SER A 169 -12.32 -10.32 -7.40
C SER A 169 -11.43 -10.53 -8.62
N LEU A 170 -10.78 -11.69 -8.75
CA LEU A 170 -9.94 -12.02 -9.89
C LEU A 170 -10.77 -12.15 -11.20
N ARG A 171 -11.92 -12.82 -11.13
CA ARG A 171 -12.85 -12.89 -12.27
C ARG A 171 -13.38 -11.52 -12.65
N LYS A 172 -13.67 -10.68 -11.66
CA LYS A 172 -14.11 -9.30 -11.91
C LYS A 172 -13.02 -8.46 -12.58
N LEU A 173 -11.75 -8.64 -12.21
CA LEU A 173 -10.63 -8.02 -12.91
C LEU A 173 -10.52 -8.49 -14.36
N GLN A 174 -10.76 -9.76 -14.65
CA GLN A 174 -10.81 -10.28 -16.02
C GLN A 174 -11.94 -9.63 -16.82
N GLU A 175 -13.15 -9.51 -16.23
CA GLU A 175 -14.30 -8.87 -16.88
C GLU A 175 -14.06 -7.39 -17.18
N LEU A 176 -13.36 -6.68 -16.31
CA LEU A 176 -13.03 -5.26 -16.47
C LEU A 176 -11.89 -5.02 -17.47
N GLN A 177 -11.11 -6.05 -17.80
CA GLN A 177 -10.02 -5.93 -18.76
C GLN A 177 -10.56 -5.78 -20.18
N SER A 178 -10.15 -4.73 -20.88
CA SER A 178 -10.57 -4.50 -22.27
C SER A 178 -9.96 -5.53 -23.22
N VAL A 179 -10.51 -5.58 -24.42
CA VAL A 179 -10.07 -6.50 -25.49
C VAL A 179 -8.58 -6.30 -25.83
N ASN A 180 -8.08 -5.06 -25.78
CA ASN A 180 -6.68 -4.75 -26.03
C ASN A 180 -5.75 -5.02 -24.84
N GLY A 181 -6.28 -5.44 -23.68
CA GLY A 181 -5.52 -5.87 -22.51
C GLY A 181 -5.33 -4.81 -21.43
N GLY A 182 -5.69 -3.55 -21.66
CA GLY A 182 -5.65 -2.51 -20.64
C GLY A 182 -6.84 -2.57 -19.67
N TRP A 183 -6.70 -1.96 -18.49
CA TRP A 183 -7.80 -1.74 -17.57
C TRP A 183 -8.24 -0.27 -17.56
N PRO A 184 -9.54 0.02 -17.66
CA PRO A 184 -10.11 1.36 -17.44
C PRO A 184 -10.16 1.68 -15.94
N TRP A 185 -10.41 2.94 -15.58
CA TRP A 185 -10.77 3.31 -14.22
C TRP A 185 -12.12 2.72 -13.81
N PHE A 186 -13.13 2.90 -14.62
CA PHE A 186 -14.49 2.39 -14.44
C PHE A 186 -14.97 1.68 -15.69
N PRO A 187 -15.93 0.75 -15.56
CA PRO A 187 -16.53 0.08 -16.72
C PRO A 187 -17.01 1.08 -17.77
N GLY A 188 -16.67 0.83 -19.04
CA GLY A 188 -17.06 1.69 -20.17
C GLY A 188 -16.19 2.92 -20.42
N MET A 189 -15.19 3.19 -19.58
CA MET A 189 -14.16 4.20 -19.86
C MET A 189 -13.05 3.66 -20.76
N PRO A 190 -12.29 4.54 -21.43
CA PRO A 190 -11.05 4.15 -22.11
C PRO A 190 -10.05 3.53 -21.13
N GLU A 191 -9.18 2.68 -21.67
CA GLU A 191 -8.09 2.08 -20.92
C GLU A 191 -7.14 3.14 -20.36
N SER A 192 -6.63 2.86 -19.17
CA SER A 192 -5.68 3.70 -18.48
C SER A 192 -4.33 2.98 -18.34
N GLU A 193 -3.30 3.51 -18.99
CA GLU A 193 -1.93 3.04 -18.78
C GLU A 193 -1.58 3.00 -17.27
N TYR A 194 -2.03 4.02 -16.54
CA TYR A 194 -1.73 4.14 -15.10
C TYR A 194 -2.37 2.99 -14.31
N ILE A 195 -3.67 2.72 -14.49
CA ILE A 195 -4.37 1.62 -13.81
C ILE A 195 -3.78 0.27 -14.19
N THR A 196 -3.48 0.09 -15.47
CA THR A 196 -2.88 -1.14 -15.98
C THR A 196 -1.50 -1.38 -15.36
N ARG A 197 -0.64 -0.35 -15.27
CA ARG A 197 0.64 -0.43 -14.58
C ARG A 197 0.48 -0.71 -13.08
N HIS A 198 -0.50 -0.09 -12.43
CA HIS A 198 -0.76 -0.31 -11.01
C HIS A 198 -1.15 -1.76 -10.71
N ILE A 199 -2.11 -2.30 -11.44
CA ILE A 199 -2.56 -3.69 -11.29
C ILE A 199 -1.40 -4.66 -11.57
N LEU A 200 -0.68 -4.48 -12.69
CA LEU A 200 0.45 -5.34 -13.02
C LEU A 200 1.58 -5.26 -11.99
N ALA A 201 1.88 -4.08 -11.45
CA ALA A 201 2.89 -3.95 -10.39
C ALA A 201 2.52 -4.79 -9.17
N GLY A 202 1.26 -4.71 -8.73
CA GLY A 202 0.80 -5.49 -7.60
C GLY A 202 0.76 -6.99 -7.87
N LEU A 203 0.31 -7.42 -9.06
CA LEU A 203 0.37 -8.83 -9.47
C LEU A 203 1.82 -9.34 -9.51
N GLY A 204 2.75 -8.53 -10.04
CA GLY A 204 4.17 -8.85 -10.04
C GLY A 204 4.75 -9.00 -8.63
N LYS A 205 4.36 -8.13 -7.70
CA LYS A 205 4.71 -8.23 -6.28
C LYS A 205 4.22 -9.55 -5.67
N LEU A 206 2.93 -9.89 -5.83
CA LEU A 206 2.35 -11.11 -5.29
C LEU A 206 3.02 -12.36 -5.85
N THR A 207 3.21 -12.41 -7.18
CA THR A 207 3.89 -13.54 -7.85
C THR A 207 5.33 -13.69 -7.38
N SER A 208 6.09 -12.58 -7.26
CA SER A 208 7.49 -12.62 -6.84
C SER A 208 7.72 -13.13 -5.42
N ARG A 209 6.67 -13.14 -4.60
CA ARG A 209 6.71 -13.63 -3.20
C ARG A 209 5.95 -14.94 -3.00
N GLY A 210 5.50 -15.59 -4.06
CA GLY A 210 4.81 -16.88 -3.98
C GLY A 210 3.44 -16.81 -3.27
N VAL A 211 2.79 -15.64 -3.33
CA VAL A 211 1.47 -15.42 -2.71
C VAL A 211 0.35 -16.00 -3.55
N ILE A 212 0.55 -16.10 -4.87
CA ILE A 212 -0.42 -16.60 -5.83
C ILE A 212 -0.56 -18.12 -5.70
N THR A 213 -1.80 -18.58 -5.66
CA THR A 213 -2.11 -20.03 -5.61
C THR A 213 -2.05 -20.67 -7.00
N PRO A 214 -1.79 -21.99 -7.11
CA PRO A 214 -1.79 -22.70 -8.40
C PRO A 214 -3.11 -22.59 -9.18
N ASP A 215 -4.23 -22.52 -8.47
CA ASP A 215 -5.57 -22.43 -9.10
C ASP A 215 -5.78 -21.06 -9.80
N GLU A 216 -5.08 -20.03 -9.37
CA GLU A 216 -5.16 -18.68 -9.94
C GLU A 216 -4.16 -18.47 -11.07
N GLU A 217 -3.09 -19.27 -11.13
CA GLU A 217 -1.94 -19.06 -12.00
C GLU A 217 -2.34 -18.98 -13.49
N THR A 218 -3.25 -19.84 -13.93
CA THR A 218 -3.71 -19.86 -15.32
C THR A 218 -4.38 -18.56 -15.72
N LEU A 219 -5.35 -18.10 -14.92
CA LEU A 219 -6.10 -16.87 -15.20
C LEU A 219 -5.20 -15.64 -15.08
N LEU A 220 -4.34 -15.60 -14.05
CA LEU A 220 -3.37 -14.52 -13.88
C LEU A 220 -2.39 -14.45 -15.04
N THR A 221 -1.91 -15.58 -15.54
CA THR A 221 -1.02 -15.64 -16.72
C THR A 221 -1.70 -15.07 -17.96
N GLU A 222 -2.99 -15.34 -18.14
CA GLU A 222 -3.76 -14.80 -19.25
C GLU A 222 -3.91 -13.28 -19.16
N ILE A 223 -4.46 -12.76 -18.03
CA ILE A 223 -4.73 -11.33 -17.90
C ILE A 223 -3.45 -10.50 -17.84
N THR A 224 -2.39 -10.98 -17.17
CA THR A 224 -1.08 -10.31 -17.16
C THR A 224 -0.46 -10.28 -18.56
N GLY A 225 -0.62 -11.38 -19.31
CA GLY A 225 -0.12 -11.45 -20.68
C GLY A 225 -0.72 -10.40 -21.61
N LYS A 226 -2.02 -10.24 -21.58
CA LYS A 226 -2.74 -9.22 -22.36
C LYS A 226 -2.31 -7.81 -21.94
N ALA A 227 -2.23 -7.55 -20.64
CA ALA A 227 -1.87 -6.25 -20.10
C ALA A 227 -0.40 -5.86 -20.42
N ILE A 228 0.51 -6.82 -20.43
CA ILE A 228 1.90 -6.59 -20.84
C ILE A 228 1.96 -6.19 -22.31
N VAL A 229 1.23 -6.88 -23.20
CA VAL A 229 1.18 -6.53 -24.63
C VAL A 229 0.65 -5.11 -24.82
N PHE A 230 -0.42 -4.74 -24.11
CA PHE A 230 -0.95 -3.38 -24.13
C PHE A 230 0.11 -2.35 -23.72
N LEU A 231 0.76 -2.52 -22.56
CA LEU A 231 1.77 -1.57 -22.07
C LEU A 231 3.03 -1.52 -22.94
N ASP A 232 3.43 -2.62 -23.53
CA ASP A 232 4.57 -2.67 -24.46
C ASP A 232 4.22 -1.91 -25.76
N GLY A 233 2.98 -2.03 -26.25
CA GLY A 233 2.48 -1.27 -27.40
C GLY A 233 2.44 0.24 -27.15
N GLU A 234 1.94 0.64 -25.94
CA GLU A 234 1.93 2.05 -25.55
C GLU A 234 3.36 2.63 -25.44
N MET A 235 4.32 1.84 -24.92
CA MET A 235 5.71 2.26 -24.84
C MET A 235 6.36 2.41 -26.22
N ALA A 236 6.10 1.48 -27.15
CA ALA A 236 6.58 1.59 -28.54
C ALA A 236 6.01 2.83 -29.22
N SER A 237 4.71 3.05 -29.11
CA SER A 237 4.01 4.22 -29.66
C SER A 237 4.57 5.54 -29.11
N ARG A 238 4.80 5.58 -27.78
CA ARG A 238 5.41 6.74 -27.10
C ARG A 238 6.81 7.04 -27.64
N PHE A 239 7.64 6.02 -27.82
CA PHE A 239 8.98 6.21 -28.32
C PHE A 239 9.01 6.65 -29.80
N ASP A 240 8.13 6.07 -30.64
CA ASP A 240 7.99 6.48 -32.03
C ASP A 240 7.49 7.91 -32.18
N LYS A 241 6.54 8.31 -31.32
CA LYS A 241 6.07 9.70 -31.26
C LYS A 241 7.19 10.64 -30.84
N LEU A 242 7.96 10.27 -29.82
CA LEU A 242 9.12 11.04 -29.34
C LEU A 242 10.11 11.32 -30.50
N LYS A 243 10.51 10.29 -31.25
CA LYS A 243 11.44 10.44 -32.39
C LYS A 243 10.91 11.36 -33.50
N LYS A 244 9.58 11.41 -33.67
CA LYS A 244 8.94 12.28 -34.67
C LYS A 244 8.86 13.73 -34.21
N GLU A 245 8.52 13.96 -32.96
CA GLU A 245 8.23 15.29 -32.40
C GLU A 245 9.48 16.02 -31.91
N ASP A 246 10.44 15.33 -31.31
CA ASP A 246 11.69 15.92 -30.82
C ASP A 246 12.89 15.45 -31.65
N LYS A 247 13.38 16.30 -32.54
CA LYS A 247 14.54 16.01 -33.37
C LYS A 247 15.86 15.96 -32.57
N GLU A 248 15.87 16.50 -31.37
CA GLU A 248 16.99 16.48 -30.45
C GLU A 248 16.77 15.52 -29.25
N TYR A 249 15.87 14.54 -29.39
CA TYR A 249 15.49 13.61 -28.34
C TYR A 249 16.68 12.93 -27.63
N LEU A 250 17.79 12.73 -28.34
CA LEU A 250 19.02 12.17 -27.79
C LEU A 250 19.73 13.09 -26.78
N LYS A 251 19.45 14.41 -26.82
CA LYS A 251 20.06 15.42 -25.94
C LYS A 251 19.16 15.78 -24.76
N ASN A 252 17.87 15.65 -24.94
CA ASN A 252 16.85 16.06 -23.97
C ASN A 252 16.58 14.98 -22.94
N ASN A 253 16.06 15.38 -21.77
CA ASN A 253 15.64 14.45 -20.73
C ASN A 253 14.20 13.97 -20.98
N HIS A 254 14.06 12.68 -21.30
CA HIS A 254 12.77 12.02 -21.49
C HIS A 254 12.56 10.86 -20.49
N PHE A 255 13.34 10.84 -19.40
CA PHE A 255 13.22 9.84 -18.36
C PHE A 255 12.06 10.22 -17.42
N THR A 256 10.84 10.13 -17.95
CA THR A 256 9.59 10.50 -17.25
C THR A 256 9.15 9.41 -16.28
N GLN A 257 8.17 9.75 -15.45
CA GLN A 257 7.61 8.81 -14.49
C GLN A 257 6.91 7.62 -15.15
N GLU A 258 6.22 7.85 -16.28
CA GLU A 258 5.58 6.79 -17.05
C GLU A 258 6.59 5.75 -17.53
N VAL A 259 7.74 6.21 -18.01
CA VAL A 259 8.84 5.36 -18.44
C VAL A 259 9.42 4.56 -17.27
N VAL A 260 9.72 5.24 -16.16
CA VAL A 260 10.24 4.58 -14.94
C VAL A 260 9.28 3.53 -14.43
N HIS A 261 7.97 3.85 -14.37
CA HIS A 261 6.95 2.95 -13.89
C HIS A 261 6.76 1.75 -14.83
N TRP A 262 6.83 1.96 -16.17
CA TRP A 262 6.79 0.87 -17.12
C TRP A 262 7.97 -0.10 -16.91
N PHE A 263 9.20 0.40 -16.77
CA PHE A 263 10.38 -0.45 -16.50
C PHE A 263 10.23 -1.22 -15.18
N TYR A 264 9.75 -0.55 -14.13
CA TYR A 264 9.53 -1.18 -12.84
C TYR A 264 8.53 -2.33 -12.95
N VAL A 265 7.41 -2.12 -13.62
CA VAL A 265 6.40 -3.16 -13.85
C VAL A 265 6.98 -4.30 -14.68
N ARG A 266 7.59 -3.98 -15.83
CA ARG A 266 8.14 -5.01 -16.72
C ARG A 266 9.25 -5.83 -16.06
N SER A 267 9.99 -5.26 -15.12
CA SER A 267 11.04 -5.97 -14.41
C SER A 267 10.58 -7.19 -13.62
N PHE A 268 9.32 -7.27 -13.22
CA PHE A 268 8.75 -8.47 -12.59
C PHE A 268 8.53 -9.64 -13.58
N PHE A 269 8.36 -9.34 -14.86
CA PHE A 269 7.90 -10.31 -15.84
C PHE A 269 8.95 -10.64 -16.94
N ILE A 270 10.12 -10.03 -16.91
CA ILE A 270 11.13 -10.21 -17.98
C ILE A 270 11.54 -11.67 -18.13
N ALA A 271 11.66 -12.41 -17.03
CA ALA A 271 12.07 -13.81 -17.06
C ALA A 271 11.01 -14.71 -17.72
N SER A 272 9.73 -14.49 -17.43
CA SER A 272 8.60 -15.27 -17.98
C SER A 272 8.11 -14.75 -19.34
N ARG A 273 8.29 -13.45 -19.59
CA ARG A 273 7.89 -12.75 -20.82
C ARG A 273 8.97 -11.77 -21.25
N PRO A 274 9.95 -12.20 -22.06
CA PRO A 274 11.01 -11.35 -22.57
C PRO A 274 10.47 -10.11 -23.28
N LEU A 275 11.31 -9.08 -23.34
CA LEU A 275 10.97 -7.85 -24.08
C LEU A 275 10.92 -8.16 -25.58
N PRO A 276 9.90 -7.67 -26.32
CA PRO A 276 9.81 -7.88 -27.74
C PRO A 276 10.90 -7.09 -28.50
N GLU A 277 11.34 -7.61 -29.63
CA GLU A 277 12.39 -6.98 -30.46
C GLU A 277 12.03 -5.55 -30.87
N THR A 278 10.74 -5.26 -31.06
CA THR A 278 10.23 -3.92 -31.38
C THR A 278 10.56 -2.85 -30.34
N LEU A 279 10.85 -3.26 -29.10
CA LEU A 279 11.23 -2.35 -28.02
C LEU A 279 12.76 -2.24 -27.81
N THR A 280 13.58 -2.94 -28.57
CA THR A 280 15.03 -2.97 -28.34
C THR A 280 15.66 -1.57 -28.36
N GLU A 281 15.32 -0.75 -29.34
CA GLU A 281 15.82 0.63 -29.46
C GLU A 281 15.31 1.50 -28.30
N ALA A 282 14.01 1.45 -28.00
CA ALA A 282 13.39 2.21 -26.93
C ALA A 282 14.00 1.87 -25.56
N VAL A 283 14.19 0.58 -25.28
CA VAL A 283 14.80 0.09 -24.03
C VAL A 283 16.24 0.56 -23.90
N ALA A 284 17.04 0.45 -24.96
CA ALA A 284 18.43 0.92 -24.94
C ALA A 284 18.50 2.44 -24.69
N TYR A 285 17.65 3.20 -25.38
CA TYR A 285 17.54 4.65 -25.18
C TYR A 285 17.16 5.02 -23.75
N TYR A 286 16.07 4.48 -23.23
CA TYR A 286 15.61 4.85 -21.88
C TYR A 286 16.53 4.35 -20.77
N ARG A 287 17.27 3.25 -20.96
CA ARG A 287 18.35 2.85 -20.04
C ARG A 287 19.48 3.88 -20.00
N SER A 288 19.84 4.44 -21.15
CA SER A 288 20.82 5.55 -21.20
C SER A 288 20.31 6.81 -20.50
N GLN A 289 19.02 7.12 -20.68
CA GLN A 289 18.34 8.21 -19.98
C GLN A 289 18.31 8.00 -18.45
N ALA A 290 18.06 6.77 -18.00
CA ALA A 290 18.14 6.42 -16.59
C ALA A 290 19.52 6.71 -16.01
N ALA A 291 20.59 6.29 -16.71
CA ALA A 291 21.96 6.52 -16.28
C ALA A 291 22.33 8.02 -16.21
N ALA A 292 21.82 8.81 -17.16
CA ALA A 292 22.10 10.25 -17.23
C ALA A 292 21.28 11.09 -16.22
N HIS A 293 20.01 10.76 -16.01
CA HIS A 293 19.04 11.68 -15.40
C HIS A 293 18.45 11.24 -14.04
N TRP A 294 18.76 10.05 -13.52
CA TRP A 294 18.20 9.56 -12.25
C TRP A 294 18.37 10.52 -11.07
N LYS A 295 19.45 11.33 -11.06
CA LYS A 295 19.79 12.22 -9.94
C LYS A 295 18.73 13.31 -9.72
N SER A 296 18.10 13.81 -10.79
CA SER A 296 17.08 14.85 -10.74
C SER A 296 15.68 14.34 -10.39
N ASN A 297 15.48 13.02 -10.32
CA ASN A 297 14.19 12.41 -10.06
C ASN A 297 13.79 12.49 -8.58
N SER A 298 12.49 12.36 -8.32
CA SER A 298 11.95 12.19 -6.96
C SER A 298 12.50 10.89 -6.31
N ASN A 299 12.47 10.81 -4.98
CA ASN A 299 12.88 9.61 -4.27
C ASN A 299 12.05 8.37 -4.68
N TYR A 300 10.76 8.56 -4.97
CA TYR A 300 9.88 7.53 -5.51
C TYR A 300 10.41 6.97 -6.84
N MET A 301 10.71 7.84 -7.78
CA MET A 301 11.27 7.43 -9.06
C MET A 301 12.67 6.81 -8.90
N LYS A 302 13.51 7.33 -8.00
CA LYS A 302 14.83 6.75 -7.69
C LYS A 302 14.70 5.32 -7.17
N GLY A 303 13.76 5.06 -6.26
CA GLY A 303 13.50 3.72 -5.73
C GLY A 303 13.10 2.72 -6.82
N MET A 304 12.12 3.09 -7.66
CA MET A 304 11.72 2.26 -8.81
C MET A 304 12.87 2.05 -9.80
N THR A 305 13.66 3.10 -10.07
CA THR A 305 14.82 3.01 -10.97
C THR A 305 15.86 2.03 -10.43
N ALA A 306 16.17 2.09 -9.14
CA ALA A 306 17.10 1.15 -8.52
C ALA A 306 16.59 -0.30 -8.62
N LEU A 307 15.29 -0.54 -8.38
CA LEU A 307 14.69 -1.86 -8.47
C LEU A 307 14.74 -2.44 -9.87
N PHE A 308 14.28 -1.71 -10.89
CA PHE A 308 14.30 -2.27 -12.23
C PHE A 308 15.72 -2.49 -12.76
N LEU A 309 16.64 -1.58 -12.46
CA LEU A 309 18.05 -1.75 -12.83
C LEU A 309 18.67 -2.97 -12.16
N HIS A 310 18.38 -3.18 -10.88
CA HIS A 310 18.83 -4.38 -10.15
C HIS A 310 18.30 -5.66 -10.80
N ARG A 311 16.99 -5.73 -11.07
CA ARG A 311 16.32 -6.89 -11.69
C ARG A 311 16.79 -7.14 -13.14
N MET A 312 17.22 -6.09 -13.84
CA MET A 312 17.79 -6.17 -15.20
C MET A 312 19.31 -6.39 -15.21
N GLY A 313 19.96 -6.62 -14.06
CA GLY A 313 21.39 -6.90 -13.96
C GLY A 313 22.32 -5.69 -13.88
N GLU A 314 21.80 -4.47 -13.90
CA GLU A 314 22.56 -3.21 -13.79
C GLU A 314 22.90 -2.84 -12.33
N ARG A 315 23.46 -3.80 -11.63
CA ARG A 315 23.66 -3.72 -10.16
C ARG A 315 24.51 -2.51 -9.72
N LYS A 316 25.51 -2.12 -10.51
CA LYS A 316 26.41 -1.00 -10.14
C LYS A 316 25.64 0.32 -10.03
N LEU A 317 24.78 0.62 -11.00
CA LEU A 317 23.99 1.85 -11.01
C LEU A 317 22.89 1.79 -9.96
N ALA A 318 22.21 0.66 -9.81
CA ALA A 318 21.22 0.45 -8.77
C ALA A 318 21.79 0.75 -7.37
N LEU A 319 22.96 0.20 -7.02
CA LEU A 319 23.63 0.46 -5.75
C LEU A 319 24.08 1.92 -5.59
N ALA A 320 24.48 2.61 -6.68
CA ALA A 320 24.82 4.03 -6.62
C ALA A 320 23.59 4.89 -6.27
N ILE A 321 22.42 4.57 -6.83
CA ILE A 321 21.16 5.24 -6.52
C ILE A 321 20.79 5.00 -5.05
N MET A 322 20.85 3.75 -4.56
CA MET A 322 20.54 3.42 -3.18
C MET A 322 21.47 4.11 -2.18
N ARG A 323 22.75 4.22 -2.50
CA ARG A 323 23.71 4.98 -1.69
C ARG A 323 23.31 6.45 -1.57
N SER A 324 22.98 7.09 -2.69
CA SER A 324 22.51 8.48 -2.71
C SER A 324 21.23 8.67 -1.89
N LEU A 325 20.28 7.74 -1.96
CA LEU A 325 19.08 7.77 -1.14
C LEU A 325 19.42 7.67 0.35
N LYS A 326 20.34 6.77 0.72
CA LYS A 326 20.75 6.58 2.12
C LYS A 326 21.49 7.80 2.66
N GLU A 327 22.36 8.41 1.88
CA GLU A 327 23.14 9.62 2.26
C GLU A 327 22.23 10.85 2.49
N THR A 328 21.08 10.92 1.81
CA THR A 328 20.12 12.04 1.95
C THR A 328 19.02 11.77 2.96
N ALA A 329 18.98 10.58 3.56
CA ALA A 329 18.01 10.21 4.56
C ALA A 329 18.29 10.88 5.91
N LEU A 330 17.22 11.16 6.65
CA LEU A 330 17.26 11.61 8.03
C LEU A 330 16.94 10.44 8.96
N HIS A 331 17.46 10.48 10.16
CA HIS A 331 17.24 9.47 11.18
C HIS A 331 16.77 10.11 12.48
N SER A 332 15.77 9.53 13.11
CA SER A 332 15.38 9.86 14.48
C SER A 332 14.82 8.64 15.19
N ASP A 333 14.89 8.64 16.53
CA ASP A 333 14.32 7.55 17.33
C ASP A 333 12.80 7.44 17.19
N GLU A 334 12.11 8.57 16.96
CA GLU A 334 10.66 8.61 16.80
C GLU A 334 10.19 8.19 15.39
N LEU A 335 10.93 8.60 14.35
CA LEU A 335 10.50 8.45 12.95
C LEU A 335 11.28 7.37 12.20
N GLY A 336 12.33 6.81 12.81
CA GLY A 336 13.24 5.94 12.09
C GLY A 336 13.97 6.66 10.97
N MET A 337 14.14 6.02 9.83
CA MET A 337 14.75 6.57 8.62
C MET A 337 13.68 7.17 7.70
N TYR A 338 13.88 8.44 7.29
CA TYR A 338 12.91 9.15 6.46
C TYR A 338 13.56 10.28 5.65
N TRP A 339 12.79 10.94 4.78
CA TRP A 339 13.21 12.12 4.02
C TRP A 339 12.28 13.29 4.30
N ARG A 340 12.84 14.47 4.58
CA ARG A 340 12.07 15.69 4.90
C ARG A 340 11.23 16.18 3.71
N SER A 341 11.76 16.09 2.51
CA SER A 341 11.07 16.44 1.28
C SER A 341 10.69 15.17 0.52
N GLN A 342 9.52 14.66 0.79
CA GLN A 342 8.75 13.92 -0.18
C GLN A 342 7.61 14.84 -0.58
N PRO A 343 7.84 15.78 -1.52
CA PRO A 343 6.77 16.65 -1.97
C PRO A 343 5.65 15.77 -2.46
N ARG A 344 4.42 16.12 -2.15
CA ARG A 344 3.30 15.58 -2.88
C ARG A 344 3.58 15.91 -4.33
N GLY A 345 3.86 14.90 -5.15
CA GLY A 345 4.01 15.07 -6.58
C GLY A 345 2.73 15.67 -7.15
N TRP A 346 2.81 16.15 -8.37
CA TRP A 346 1.63 16.58 -9.13
C TRP A 346 0.55 15.49 -9.15
N PHE A 347 0.98 14.25 -9.11
CA PHE A 347 0.11 13.09 -9.14
C PHE A 347 -0.14 12.56 -7.72
N TRP A 348 -1.40 12.31 -7.39
CA TRP A 348 -1.85 11.81 -6.09
C TRP A 348 -1.15 10.50 -5.63
N TYR A 349 -0.62 9.71 -6.57
CA TYR A 349 0.08 8.46 -6.30
C TYR A 349 1.57 8.64 -5.94
N GLU A 350 2.12 9.83 -6.05
CA GLU A 350 3.43 10.19 -5.50
C GLU A 350 3.33 10.66 -4.03
N ALA A 351 2.32 10.17 -3.33
CA ALA A 351 2.12 10.54 -1.94
C ALA A 351 3.22 9.95 -1.04
N PRO A 352 3.48 10.57 0.11
CA PRO A 352 4.62 10.18 0.95
C PRO A 352 4.61 8.72 1.41
N VAL A 353 3.44 8.12 1.66
CA VAL A 353 3.32 6.74 2.13
C VAL A 353 3.73 5.76 1.04
N GLU A 354 3.22 5.93 -0.18
CA GLU A 354 3.54 5.10 -1.33
C GLU A 354 5.01 5.18 -1.69
N ALA A 355 5.56 6.41 -1.69
CA ALA A 355 6.98 6.62 -1.94
C ALA A 355 7.84 5.91 -0.88
N HIS A 356 7.44 5.98 0.38
CA HIS A 356 8.18 5.37 1.47
C HIS A 356 8.11 3.84 1.46
N ALA A 357 6.93 3.28 1.17
CA ALA A 357 6.74 1.84 0.97
C ALA A 357 7.60 1.31 -0.20
N GLN A 358 7.63 2.06 -1.31
CA GLN A 358 8.47 1.75 -2.47
C GLN A 358 9.97 1.77 -2.14
N LEU A 359 10.41 2.72 -1.31
CA LEU A 359 11.79 2.80 -0.84
C LEU A 359 12.12 1.64 0.11
N THR A 360 11.18 1.22 0.95
CA THR A 360 11.35 0.03 1.79
C THR A 360 11.60 -1.21 0.93
N GLU A 361 10.84 -1.38 -0.15
CA GLU A 361 11.09 -2.45 -1.14
C GLU A 361 12.48 -2.35 -1.76
N ALA A 362 12.89 -1.13 -2.15
CA ALA A 362 14.20 -0.93 -2.79
C ALA A 362 15.38 -1.20 -1.84
N PHE A 363 15.29 -0.79 -0.57
CA PHE A 363 16.32 -1.09 0.43
C PHE A 363 16.40 -2.59 0.73
N ASP A 364 15.27 -3.28 0.83
CA ASP A 364 15.22 -4.72 1.05
C ASP A 364 15.86 -5.48 -0.12
N GLU A 365 15.38 -5.24 -1.34
CA GLU A 365 15.73 -6.05 -2.51
C GLU A 365 17.10 -5.72 -3.09
N VAL A 366 17.43 -4.43 -3.20
CA VAL A 366 18.68 -4.01 -3.88
C VAL A 366 19.89 -4.07 -2.96
N THR A 367 19.70 -3.75 -1.67
CA THR A 367 20.83 -3.63 -0.73
C THR A 367 20.86 -4.73 0.32
N GLY A 368 19.73 -5.35 0.64
CA GLY A 368 19.60 -6.27 1.78
C GLY A 368 19.87 -5.59 3.14
N ASP A 369 19.66 -4.26 3.24
CA ASP A 369 19.93 -3.50 4.46
C ASP A 369 18.78 -3.64 5.45
N ALA A 370 18.76 -4.74 6.20
CA ALA A 370 17.73 -5.05 7.18
C ALA A 370 17.49 -3.91 8.18
N ARG A 371 18.56 -3.22 8.62
CA ARG A 371 18.43 -2.11 9.55
C ARG A 371 17.66 -0.94 8.93
N ALA A 372 18.00 -0.55 7.71
CA ALA A 372 17.31 0.51 7.01
C ALA A 372 15.83 0.15 6.78
N VAL A 373 15.54 -1.11 6.41
CA VAL A 373 14.17 -1.60 6.24
C VAL A 373 13.36 -1.46 7.53
N GLU A 374 13.89 -1.88 8.67
CA GLU A 374 13.20 -1.76 9.94
C GLU A 374 12.99 -0.29 10.38
N GLU A 375 13.97 0.57 10.13
CA GLU A 375 13.81 2.01 10.38
C GLU A 375 12.77 2.66 9.46
N LEU A 376 12.68 2.24 8.20
CA LEU A 376 11.64 2.69 7.27
C LEU A 376 10.24 2.23 7.70
N LYS A 377 10.10 1.02 8.22
CA LYS A 377 8.82 0.53 8.76
C LYS A 377 8.32 1.38 9.94
N VAL A 378 9.21 1.88 10.81
CA VAL A 378 8.82 2.80 11.90
C VAL A 378 8.11 4.04 11.36
N TRP A 379 8.62 4.64 10.28
CA TRP A 379 7.98 5.79 9.66
C TRP A 379 6.59 5.46 9.11
N LEU A 380 6.44 4.32 8.43
CA LEU A 380 5.13 3.87 7.91
C LEU A 380 4.11 3.71 9.03
N LEU A 381 4.51 3.14 10.17
CA LEU A 381 3.65 2.99 11.33
C LEU A 381 3.25 4.33 11.94
N LYS A 382 4.14 5.34 11.93
CA LYS A 382 3.81 6.71 12.36
C LYS A 382 2.76 7.37 11.48
N GLN A 383 2.71 7.04 10.19
CA GLN A 383 1.72 7.58 9.27
C GLN A 383 0.36 6.85 9.35
N LYS A 384 0.32 5.70 10.01
CA LYS A 384 -0.92 4.93 10.20
C LYS A 384 -1.94 5.79 10.98
N GLN A 385 -3.16 5.80 10.50
CA GLN A 385 -4.33 6.28 11.22
C GLN A 385 -4.91 5.14 12.07
N THR A 386 -6.20 5.18 12.41
CA THR A 386 -6.80 4.14 13.26
C THR A 386 -6.74 2.75 12.62
N GLN A 387 -7.06 2.63 11.32
CA GLN A 387 -7.14 1.35 10.61
C GLN A 387 -6.43 1.33 9.25
N ASP A 388 -6.08 2.50 8.70
CA ASP A 388 -5.58 2.66 7.33
C ASP A 388 -4.47 3.71 7.23
N TRP A 389 -4.01 3.97 6.01
CA TRP A 389 -3.05 5.02 5.62
C TRP A 389 -3.70 6.04 4.67
N LYS A 390 -4.93 6.51 4.97
CA LYS A 390 -5.71 7.55 4.27
C LYS A 390 -6.36 7.14 2.95
N THR A 391 -5.76 6.28 2.14
CA THR A 391 -6.30 5.83 0.86
C THR A 391 -6.12 4.31 0.72
N THR A 392 -6.91 3.68 -0.15
CA THR A 392 -6.78 2.24 -0.46
C THR A 392 -5.38 1.92 -0.96
N ARG A 393 -4.84 2.73 -1.86
CA ARG A 393 -3.50 2.54 -2.39
C ARG A 393 -2.41 2.70 -1.32
N ALA A 394 -2.43 3.80 -0.55
CA ALA A 394 -1.45 4.00 0.53
C ALA A 394 -1.47 2.84 1.53
N THR A 395 -2.67 2.36 1.86
CA THR A 395 -2.85 1.23 2.75
C THR A 395 -2.29 -0.06 2.15
N ALA A 396 -2.60 -0.37 0.88
CA ALA A 396 -2.06 -1.55 0.21
C ALA A 396 -0.52 -1.55 0.14
N GLU A 397 0.08 -0.41 -0.21
CA GLU A 397 1.54 -0.27 -0.28
C GLU A 397 2.20 -0.36 1.10
N ALA A 398 1.62 0.27 2.14
CA ALA A 398 2.13 0.18 3.51
C ALA A 398 2.02 -1.24 4.06
N VAL A 399 0.88 -1.91 3.85
CA VAL A 399 0.66 -3.31 4.23
C VAL A 399 1.70 -4.20 3.56
N TRP A 400 1.93 -4.03 2.26
CA TRP A 400 2.96 -4.77 1.54
C TRP A 400 4.35 -4.59 2.15
N ALA A 401 4.76 -3.34 2.39
CA ALA A 401 6.08 -3.04 2.94
C ALA A 401 6.27 -3.62 4.35
N LEU A 402 5.22 -3.57 5.17
CA LEU A 402 5.28 -4.07 6.54
C LEU A 402 5.27 -5.60 6.61
N LEU A 403 4.51 -6.28 5.74
CA LEU A 403 4.30 -7.73 5.80
C LEU A 403 5.33 -8.52 4.99
N MET A 404 5.69 -8.02 3.82
CA MET A 404 6.41 -8.80 2.81
C MET A 404 7.87 -8.36 2.65
N ARG A 405 8.34 -7.42 3.46
CA ARG A 405 9.72 -6.92 3.41
C ARG A 405 10.40 -7.01 4.77
N GLY A 406 11.72 -7.26 4.78
CA GLY A 406 12.53 -7.43 5.99
C GLY A 406 12.34 -8.80 6.66
N GLU A 407 12.53 -8.84 7.97
CA GLU A 407 12.40 -10.08 8.77
C GLU A 407 10.99 -10.68 8.70
N PRO A 408 10.87 -12.02 8.70
CA PRO A 408 9.58 -12.69 8.69
C PRO A 408 8.65 -12.22 9.81
N LEU A 409 7.37 -12.16 9.53
CA LEU A 409 6.30 -11.68 10.41
C LEU A 409 6.27 -12.35 11.78
N LEU A 410 6.65 -13.61 11.83
CA LEU A 410 6.68 -14.41 13.05
C LEU A 410 8.02 -15.13 13.17
N THR A 411 8.97 -14.46 13.77
CA THR A 411 9.94 -15.15 14.58
C THR A 411 9.24 -15.45 15.89
N PRO A 412 9.20 -16.71 16.37
CA PRO A 412 8.72 -17.01 17.70
C PRO A 412 9.45 -16.07 18.67
N ALA A 413 8.69 -15.31 19.47
CA ALA A 413 9.30 -14.54 20.54
C ALA A 413 10.12 -15.53 21.35
N GLN A 414 11.44 -15.44 21.29
CA GLN A 414 12.28 -16.19 22.23
C GLN A 414 11.90 -15.72 23.62
N PRO A 415 11.60 -16.64 24.52
CA PRO A 415 11.12 -16.33 25.87
C PRO A 415 12.10 -15.48 26.68
#